data_3106d3394bdfe548cb837825805a59e7
#
_entry.id   3106d3394bdfe548cb837825805a59e7
#
_cell.length_a   1.000
_cell.length_b   1.000
_cell.length_c   1.000
_cell.angle_alpha   90.00
_cell.angle_beta   90.00
_cell.angle_gamma   90.00
#
_symmetry.space_group_name_H-M   'P 1'
#
loop_
_entity.id
_entity.type
_entity.pdbx_description
1 polymer ?
#
loop_
_entity_poly.entity_id
_entity_poly.type
_entity_poly.pdbx_seq_one_letter_code
_entity_poly.pdbx_strand_id
1 'polypeptide(L)'
;EHPYGHERMECVASIILSVALAITGAGIGYSGIKKIFSGQYNTLSVSSGIALTAAVLSIVIKEWMYWYTRSAAKHTNSDALMADAWHHRSDALSSVGSLIGILGARLGYAILDPIASVVICGCILKAALDIFKESINKMVDHSCDNATETKIREVVLQQQGVDGIDELKTRMFGAKMYVDIEILADGNLALYDAHRIAEGVHQTIENNFPQCKHCMVHVNTNEL
;
A
#
# COMPACT_ATOMS: atom_id res chain seq x y z
N GLU A 1 7.01 -26.71 2.16
CA GLU A 1 5.80 -26.30 2.88
C GLU A 1 6.07 -24.98 3.62
N HIS A 2 5.05 -24.10 3.71
CA HIS A 2 5.16 -22.78 4.34
C HIS A 2 4.18 -22.68 5.50
N PRO A 3 4.56 -23.07 6.73
CA PRO A 3 3.65 -23.13 7.89
C PRO A 3 2.99 -21.79 8.23
N TYR A 4 3.70 -20.69 7.97
CA TYR A 4 3.19 -19.33 8.23
C TYR A 4 2.39 -18.74 7.04
N GLY A 5 2.27 -19.47 5.92
CA GLY A 5 1.55 -19.01 4.73
C GLY A 5 2.42 -18.27 3.71
N HIS A 6 1.77 -17.63 2.74
CA HIS A 6 2.43 -17.00 1.58
C HIS A 6 2.23 -15.47 1.55
N GLU A 7 1.80 -14.86 2.63
CA GLU A 7 1.43 -13.43 2.67
C GLU A 7 2.60 -12.51 2.29
N ARG A 8 3.85 -12.91 2.58
CA ARG A 8 5.04 -12.16 2.12
C ARG A 8 5.21 -12.13 0.60
N MET A 9 4.65 -13.09 -0.12
CA MET A 9 4.67 -13.08 -1.59
C MET A 9 3.90 -11.89 -2.17
N GLU A 10 2.90 -11.40 -1.45
CA GLU A 10 2.20 -10.17 -1.81
C GLU A 10 3.14 -8.96 -1.77
N CYS A 11 3.99 -8.84 -0.75
CA CYS A 11 4.99 -7.78 -0.68
C CYS A 11 5.99 -7.86 -1.85
N VAL A 12 6.42 -9.08 -2.22
CA VAL A 12 7.29 -9.29 -3.39
C VAL A 12 6.60 -8.85 -4.68
N ALA A 13 5.33 -9.22 -4.86
CA ALA A 13 4.55 -8.80 -6.03
C ALA A 13 4.41 -7.28 -6.10
N SER A 14 4.12 -6.63 -4.96
CA SER A 14 4.01 -5.17 -4.86
C SER A 14 5.33 -4.47 -5.20
N ILE A 15 6.47 -5.00 -4.75
CA ILE A 15 7.80 -4.47 -5.07
C ILE A 15 8.04 -4.56 -6.59
N ILE A 16 7.75 -5.70 -7.21
CA ILE A 16 7.92 -5.89 -8.66
C ILE A 16 7.03 -4.91 -9.43
N LEU A 17 5.76 -4.79 -9.05
CA LEU A 17 4.81 -3.88 -9.70
C LEU A 17 5.20 -2.41 -9.52
N SER A 18 5.68 -2.01 -8.33
CA SER A 18 6.13 -0.63 -8.09
C SER A 18 7.38 -0.29 -8.90
N VAL A 19 8.31 -1.22 -9.08
CA VAL A 19 9.48 -1.05 -9.96
C VAL A 19 9.04 -0.92 -11.42
N ALA A 20 8.13 -1.77 -11.89
CA ALA A 20 7.57 -1.68 -13.24
C ALA A 20 6.88 -0.33 -13.47
N LEU A 21 6.10 0.15 -12.47
CA LEU A 21 5.46 1.46 -12.49
C LEU A 21 6.49 2.59 -12.56
N ALA A 22 7.58 2.51 -11.78
CA ALA A 22 8.67 3.49 -11.82
C ALA A 22 9.36 3.55 -13.19
N ILE A 23 9.64 2.40 -13.80
CA ILE A 23 10.24 2.31 -15.14
C ILE A 23 9.31 2.95 -16.18
N THR A 24 8.02 2.66 -16.12
CA THR A 24 7.02 3.26 -17.02
C THR A 24 6.97 4.78 -16.85
N GLY A 25 6.88 5.27 -15.61
CA GLY A 25 6.90 6.70 -15.31
C GLY A 25 8.16 7.40 -15.78
N ALA A 26 9.33 6.80 -15.53
CA ALA A 26 10.62 7.33 -16.01
C ALA A 26 10.69 7.37 -17.55
N GLY A 27 10.16 6.36 -18.25
CA GLY A 27 10.08 6.33 -19.71
C GLY A 27 9.25 7.49 -20.28
N ILE A 28 8.09 7.77 -19.66
CA ILE A 28 7.23 8.91 -20.03
C ILE A 28 8.00 10.23 -19.84
N GLY A 29 8.65 10.41 -18.68
CA GLY A 29 9.43 11.60 -18.36
C GLY A 29 10.61 11.79 -19.29
N TYR A 30 11.37 10.74 -19.57
CA TYR A 30 12.48 10.76 -20.52
C TYR A 30 12.03 11.19 -21.93
N SER A 31 10.91 10.63 -22.41
CA SER A 31 10.33 11.02 -23.69
C SER A 31 9.92 12.51 -23.73
N GLY A 32 9.29 12.99 -22.64
CA GLY A 32 8.95 14.41 -22.50
C GLY A 32 10.17 15.33 -22.52
N ILE A 33 11.18 15.02 -21.73
CA ILE A 33 12.43 15.78 -21.67
C ILE A 33 13.14 15.79 -23.04
N LYS A 34 13.25 14.63 -23.68
CA LYS A 34 13.86 14.51 -25.01
C LYS A 34 13.14 15.39 -26.04
N LYS A 35 11.81 15.40 -26.03
CA LYS A 35 11.01 16.26 -26.92
C LYS A 35 11.28 17.76 -26.67
N ILE A 36 11.40 18.17 -25.41
CA ILE A 36 11.71 19.57 -25.03
C ILE A 36 13.06 19.99 -25.63
N PHE A 37 14.12 19.18 -25.42
CA PHE A 37 15.48 19.53 -25.86
C PHE A 37 15.66 19.40 -27.37
N SER A 38 14.94 18.49 -28.05
CA SER A 38 15.05 18.33 -29.50
C SER A 38 14.22 19.34 -30.31
N GLY A 39 13.33 20.09 -29.65
CA GLY A 39 12.39 20.99 -30.35
C GLY A 39 11.37 20.26 -31.26
N GLN A 40 11.33 18.93 -31.21
CA GLN A 40 10.50 18.10 -32.12
C GLN A 40 9.09 17.88 -31.55
N TYR A 41 8.38 18.93 -31.17
CA TYR A 41 7.01 18.84 -30.69
C TYR A 41 5.96 19.23 -31.75
N ASN A 42 6.40 19.65 -32.98
CA ASN A 42 5.48 20.10 -34.03
C ASN A 42 4.93 18.99 -34.95
N THR A 43 5.21 17.70 -34.64
CA THR A 43 4.86 16.57 -35.53
C THR A 43 3.54 15.88 -35.18
N LEU A 44 2.75 16.42 -34.25
CA LEU A 44 1.45 15.85 -33.91
C LEU A 44 0.47 16.08 -35.09
N SER A 45 0.21 15.01 -35.85
CA SER A 45 -0.84 15.01 -36.87
C SER A 45 -2.19 15.33 -36.21
N VAL A 46 -2.95 16.22 -36.82
CA VAL A 46 -4.29 16.58 -36.34
C VAL A 46 -5.17 15.36 -36.32
N SER A 47 -5.35 14.82 -35.11
CA SER A 47 -6.13 13.61 -34.86
C SER A 47 -7.61 13.82 -35.26
N SER A 48 -8.22 12.82 -35.85
CA SER A 48 -9.64 12.87 -36.23
C SER A 48 -10.53 12.98 -34.98
N GLY A 49 -11.78 13.47 -35.13
CA GLY A 49 -12.73 13.56 -34.01
C GLY A 49 -12.98 12.21 -33.32
N ILE A 50 -12.91 11.11 -34.10
CA ILE A 50 -13.05 9.73 -33.59
C ILE A 50 -11.93 9.39 -32.61
N ALA A 51 -10.69 9.78 -32.91
CA ALA A 51 -9.56 9.53 -32.00
C ALA A 51 -9.69 10.33 -30.67
N LEU A 52 -10.27 11.51 -30.71
CA LEU A 52 -10.55 12.32 -29.53
C LEU A 52 -11.61 11.66 -28.64
N THR A 53 -12.72 11.18 -29.21
CA THR A 53 -13.76 10.47 -28.45
C THR A 53 -13.26 9.17 -27.85
N ALA A 54 -12.45 8.41 -28.59
CA ALA A 54 -11.84 7.18 -28.11
C ALA A 54 -10.87 7.46 -26.93
N ALA A 55 -10.08 8.55 -27.01
CA ALA A 55 -9.19 8.96 -25.91
C ALA A 55 -9.96 9.31 -24.64
N VAL A 56 -11.03 10.11 -24.76
CA VAL A 56 -11.88 10.48 -23.62
C VAL A 56 -12.53 9.24 -22.99
N LEU A 57 -13.09 8.34 -23.79
CA LEU A 57 -13.70 7.11 -23.31
C LEU A 57 -12.66 6.22 -22.59
N SER A 58 -11.46 6.10 -23.15
CA SER A 58 -10.35 5.36 -22.52
C SER A 58 -9.98 5.95 -21.16
N ILE A 59 -9.89 7.28 -21.04
CA ILE A 59 -9.59 7.95 -19.77
C ILE A 59 -10.66 7.63 -18.73
N VAL A 60 -11.93 7.75 -19.08
CA VAL A 60 -13.06 7.50 -18.17
C VAL A 60 -13.04 6.04 -17.67
N ILE A 61 -12.85 5.08 -18.56
CA ILE A 61 -12.79 3.66 -18.20
C ILE A 61 -11.60 3.38 -17.26
N LYS A 62 -10.41 3.89 -17.59
CA LYS A 62 -9.19 3.68 -16.79
C LYS A 62 -9.28 4.35 -15.41
N GLU A 63 -9.85 5.55 -15.34
CA GLU A 63 -10.06 6.22 -14.05
C GLU A 63 -11.11 5.48 -13.20
N TRP A 64 -12.17 4.95 -13.82
CA TRP A 64 -13.12 4.09 -13.12
C TRP A 64 -12.46 2.80 -12.61
N MET A 65 -11.62 2.14 -13.40
CA MET A 65 -10.83 0.97 -12.97
C MET A 65 -9.93 1.33 -11.79
N TYR A 66 -9.25 2.47 -11.83
CA TYR A 66 -8.44 2.95 -10.71
C TYR A 66 -9.24 3.02 -9.41
N TRP A 67 -10.39 3.68 -9.42
CA TRP A 67 -11.20 3.85 -8.20
C TRP A 67 -11.75 2.53 -7.70
N TYR A 68 -12.15 1.64 -8.59
CA TYR A 68 -12.63 0.30 -8.24
C TYR A 68 -11.52 -0.54 -7.59
N THR A 69 -10.36 -0.66 -8.25
CA THR A 69 -9.22 -1.43 -7.74
C THR A 69 -8.65 -0.82 -6.45
N ARG A 70 -8.59 0.51 -6.36
CA ARG A 70 -8.17 1.22 -5.14
C ARG A 70 -9.10 0.94 -3.95
N SER A 71 -10.40 0.89 -4.19
CA SER A 71 -11.38 0.55 -3.14
C SER A 71 -11.15 -0.88 -2.64
N ALA A 72 -10.98 -1.83 -3.54
CA ALA A 72 -10.66 -3.22 -3.21
C ALA A 72 -9.34 -3.32 -2.43
N ALA A 73 -8.28 -2.63 -2.90
CA ALA A 73 -6.97 -2.59 -2.25
C ALA A 73 -7.05 -2.11 -0.79
N LYS A 74 -7.83 -1.07 -0.53
CA LYS A 74 -8.04 -0.57 0.84
C LYS A 74 -8.82 -1.53 1.72
N HIS A 75 -9.82 -2.21 1.18
CA HIS A 75 -10.61 -3.19 1.94
C HIS A 75 -9.80 -4.44 2.31
N THR A 76 -8.91 -4.86 1.44
CA THR A 76 -8.07 -6.05 1.65
C THR A 76 -6.71 -5.72 2.28
N ASN A 77 -6.39 -4.42 2.45
CA ASN A 77 -5.08 -3.92 2.87
C ASN A 77 -3.92 -4.47 1.99
N SER A 78 -4.18 -4.60 0.68
CA SER A 78 -3.28 -5.20 -0.30
C SER A 78 -2.47 -4.14 -1.05
N ASP A 79 -1.14 -4.16 -0.88
CA ASP A 79 -0.22 -3.28 -1.60
C ASP A 79 -0.12 -3.66 -3.08
N ALA A 80 -0.27 -4.96 -3.41
CA ALA A 80 -0.25 -5.41 -4.79
C ALA A 80 -1.44 -4.85 -5.59
N LEU A 81 -2.65 -4.88 -5.00
CA LEU A 81 -3.82 -4.25 -5.61
C LEU A 81 -3.68 -2.72 -5.68
N MET A 82 -3.01 -2.10 -4.69
CA MET A 82 -2.73 -0.67 -4.74
C MET A 82 -1.77 -0.31 -5.89
N ALA A 83 -0.73 -1.10 -6.10
CA ALA A 83 0.19 -0.94 -7.22
C ALA A 83 -0.52 -1.09 -8.58
N ASP A 84 -1.41 -2.07 -8.70
CA ASP A 84 -2.23 -2.28 -9.91
C ASP A 84 -3.20 -1.10 -10.15
N ALA A 85 -3.85 -0.59 -9.10
CA ALA A 85 -4.67 0.61 -9.21
C ALA A 85 -3.85 1.80 -9.75
N TRP A 86 -2.66 2.03 -9.22
CA TRP A 86 -1.78 3.09 -9.71
C TRP A 86 -1.28 2.86 -11.15
N HIS A 87 -1.15 1.61 -11.58
CA HIS A 87 -0.87 1.28 -12.99
C HIS A 87 -2.01 1.78 -13.89
N HIS A 88 -3.26 1.49 -13.56
CA HIS A 88 -4.43 2.01 -14.29
C HIS A 88 -4.46 3.54 -14.32
N ARG A 89 -4.13 4.18 -13.20
CA ARG A 89 -4.07 5.64 -13.13
C ARG A 89 -2.92 6.24 -13.94
N SER A 90 -1.76 5.60 -13.96
CA SER A 90 -0.63 5.98 -14.82
C SER A 90 -1.03 5.99 -16.28
N ASP A 91 -1.75 4.98 -16.70
CA ASP A 91 -2.27 4.86 -18.06
C ASP A 91 -3.33 5.92 -18.39
N ALA A 92 -4.22 6.24 -17.42
CA ALA A 92 -5.19 7.32 -17.58
C ALA A 92 -4.50 8.69 -17.72
N LEU A 93 -3.51 8.96 -16.85
CA LEU A 93 -2.73 10.20 -16.88
C LEU A 93 -1.95 10.35 -18.18
N SER A 94 -1.37 9.27 -18.72
CA SER A 94 -0.70 9.28 -20.03
C SER A 94 -1.67 9.65 -21.15
N SER A 95 -2.90 9.14 -21.08
CA SER A 95 -3.96 9.47 -22.04
C SER A 95 -4.43 10.94 -21.91
N VAL A 96 -4.51 11.46 -20.68
CA VAL A 96 -4.78 12.89 -20.40
C VAL A 96 -3.65 13.76 -20.94
N GLY A 97 -2.39 13.38 -20.75
CA GLY A 97 -1.24 14.09 -21.31
C GLY A 97 -1.31 14.17 -22.83
N SER A 98 -1.61 13.06 -23.49
CA SER A 98 -1.80 13.02 -24.94
C SER A 98 -2.96 13.93 -25.41
N LEU A 99 -4.07 13.95 -24.65
CA LEU A 99 -5.21 14.83 -24.94
C LEU A 99 -4.82 16.30 -24.82
N ILE A 100 -4.11 16.69 -23.75
CA ILE A 100 -3.57 18.04 -23.55
C ILE A 100 -2.61 18.41 -24.69
N GLY A 101 -1.74 17.47 -25.09
CA GLY A 101 -0.83 17.65 -26.21
C GLY A 101 -1.56 17.94 -27.54
N ILE A 102 -2.58 17.16 -27.87
CA ILE A 102 -3.41 17.34 -29.06
C ILE A 102 -4.14 18.70 -29.04
N LEU A 103 -4.75 19.06 -27.92
CA LEU A 103 -5.44 20.35 -27.76
C LEU A 103 -4.43 21.51 -27.78
N GLY A 104 -3.30 21.37 -27.13
CA GLY A 104 -2.24 22.37 -27.14
C GLY A 104 -1.68 22.63 -28.53
N ALA A 105 -1.44 21.57 -29.30
CA ALA A 105 -0.99 21.68 -30.68
C ALA A 105 -2.02 22.39 -31.56
N ARG A 106 -3.32 22.14 -31.39
CA ARG A 106 -4.42 22.85 -32.10
C ARG A 106 -4.48 24.34 -31.75
N LEU A 107 -4.11 24.70 -30.52
CA LEU A 107 -4.06 26.10 -30.06
C LEU A 107 -2.71 26.79 -30.36
N GLY A 108 -1.77 26.12 -31.00
CA GLY A 108 -0.43 26.64 -31.29
C GLY A 108 0.59 26.46 -30.18
N TYR A 109 0.25 25.76 -29.09
CA TYR A 109 1.13 25.52 -27.92
C TYR A 109 1.58 24.06 -27.83
N ALA A 110 2.26 23.55 -28.85
CA ALA A 110 2.70 22.15 -28.91
C ALA A 110 3.65 21.72 -27.79
N ILE A 111 4.25 22.66 -27.07
CA ILE A 111 5.13 22.40 -25.91
C ILE A 111 4.36 21.85 -24.67
N LEU A 112 3.04 21.96 -24.64
CA LEU A 112 2.22 21.47 -23.50
C LEU A 112 2.26 19.95 -23.35
N ASP A 113 2.39 19.19 -24.44
CA ASP A 113 2.52 17.71 -24.41
C ASP A 113 3.76 17.25 -23.64
N PRO A 114 4.99 17.69 -23.98
CA PRO A 114 6.16 17.27 -23.21
C PRO A 114 6.18 17.81 -21.77
N ILE A 115 5.65 18.99 -21.50
CA ILE A 115 5.53 19.50 -20.13
C ILE A 115 4.58 18.62 -19.32
N ALA A 116 3.40 18.29 -19.85
CA ALA A 116 2.45 17.37 -19.21
C ALA A 116 3.10 16.00 -18.90
N SER A 117 3.87 15.47 -19.86
CA SER A 117 4.59 14.20 -19.69
C SER A 117 5.58 14.23 -18.51
N VAL A 118 6.31 15.33 -18.32
CA VAL A 118 7.27 15.49 -17.18
C VAL A 118 6.52 15.58 -15.85
N VAL A 119 5.42 16.34 -15.80
CA VAL A 119 4.60 16.45 -14.58
C VAL A 119 4.00 15.10 -14.19
N ILE A 120 3.43 14.38 -15.16
CA ILE A 120 2.87 13.03 -14.96
C ILE A 120 3.94 12.05 -14.47
N CYS A 121 5.14 12.09 -15.04
CA CYS A 121 6.29 11.31 -14.57
C CYS A 121 6.53 11.52 -13.07
N GLY A 122 6.58 12.78 -12.62
CA GLY A 122 6.76 13.10 -11.19
C GLY A 122 5.68 12.48 -10.30
N CYS A 123 4.41 12.54 -10.69
CA CYS A 123 3.30 11.94 -9.96
C CYS A 123 3.41 10.41 -9.89
N ILE A 124 3.75 9.76 -11.01
CA ILE A 124 3.88 8.30 -11.08
C ILE A 124 5.08 7.82 -10.27
N LEU A 125 6.24 8.48 -10.37
CA LEU A 125 7.42 8.11 -9.61
C LEU A 125 7.21 8.25 -8.11
N LYS A 126 6.52 9.31 -7.66
CA LYS A 126 6.16 9.46 -6.26
C LYS A 126 5.30 8.29 -5.77
N ALA A 127 4.23 7.95 -6.50
CA ALA A 127 3.35 6.84 -6.13
C ALA A 127 4.11 5.50 -6.10
N ALA A 128 4.98 5.24 -7.10
CA ALA A 128 5.79 4.04 -7.15
C ALA A 128 6.75 3.94 -5.95
N LEU A 129 7.37 5.05 -5.54
CA LEU A 129 8.26 5.10 -4.37
C LEU A 129 7.51 4.88 -3.06
N ASP A 130 6.31 5.43 -2.91
CA ASP A 130 5.49 5.26 -1.71
C ASP A 130 5.08 3.79 -1.55
N ILE A 131 4.59 3.13 -2.63
CA ILE A 131 4.25 1.70 -2.64
C ILE A 131 5.48 0.84 -2.36
N PHE A 132 6.61 1.14 -3.01
CA PHE A 132 7.86 0.41 -2.81
C PHE A 132 8.31 0.43 -1.34
N LYS A 133 8.33 1.61 -0.71
CA LYS A 133 8.70 1.76 0.70
C LYS A 133 7.78 1.01 1.63
N GLU A 134 6.47 1.09 1.42
CA GLU A 134 5.48 0.38 2.24
C GLU A 134 5.66 -1.13 2.13
N SER A 135 5.85 -1.66 0.92
CA SER A 135 6.07 -3.09 0.69
C SER A 135 7.38 -3.59 1.30
N ILE A 136 8.47 -2.81 1.23
CA ILE A 136 9.73 -3.14 1.91
C ILE A 136 9.54 -3.14 3.43
N ASN A 137 8.88 -2.13 4.00
CA ASN A 137 8.63 -2.06 5.43
C ASN A 137 7.89 -3.31 5.94
N LYS A 138 6.81 -3.71 5.26
CA LYS A 138 6.07 -4.93 5.58
C LYS A 138 6.91 -6.21 5.42
N MET A 139 7.89 -6.21 4.52
CA MET A 139 8.79 -7.36 4.32
C MET A 139 9.81 -7.49 5.45
N VAL A 140 10.24 -6.37 6.06
CA VAL A 140 11.22 -6.34 7.16
C VAL A 140 10.57 -6.22 8.54
N ASP A 141 9.38 -6.78 8.70
CA ASP A 141 8.66 -6.90 9.98
C ASP A 141 8.38 -5.53 10.65
N HIS A 142 7.98 -4.54 9.85
CA HIS A 142 7.54 -3.25 10.39
C HIS A 142 6.32 -3.43 11.32
N SER A 143 6.31 -2.70 12.45
CA SER A 143 5.19 -2.73 13.40
C SER A 143 3.89 -2.21 12.75
N CYS A 144 2.75 -2.55 13.36
CA CYS A 144 1.49 -1.93 12.98
C CYS A 144 1.46 -0.44 13.40
N ASP A 145 0.41 0.27 13.03
CA ASP A 145 0.29 1.69 13.39
C ASP A 145 0.07 1.89 14.91
N ASN A 146 0.50 3.03 15.42
CA ASN A 146 0.42 3.38 16.84
C ASN A 146 -1.02 3.33 17.38
N ALA A 147 -2.03 3.62 16.55
CA ALA A 147 -3.43 3.58 16.96
C ALA A 147 -3.90 2.15 17.20
N THR A 148 -3.44 1.20 16.38
CA THR A 148 -3.70 -0.24 16.56
C THR A 148 -2.98 -0.77 17.80
N GLU A 149 -1.70 -0.42 18.02
CA GLU A 149 -0.96 -0.82 19.22
C GLU A 149 -1.62 -0.29 20.51
N THR A 150 -2.06 0.96 20.51
CA THR A 150 -2.77 1.55 21.66
C THR A 150 -4.04 0.77 21.96
N LYS A 151 -4.84 0.44 20.96
CA LYS A 151 -6.07 -0.36 21.13
C LYS A 151 -5.78 -1.78 21.65
N ILE A 152 -4.71 -2.43 21.17
CA ILE A 152 -4.30 -3.74 21.68
C ILE A 152 -3.99 -3.63 23.19
N ARG A 153 -3.21 -2.63 23.61
CA ARG A 153 -2.89 -2.39 25.02
C ARG A 153 -4.15 -2.14 25.85
N GLU A 154 -5.06 -1.30 25.38
CA GLU A 154 -6.33 -1.00 26.07
C GLU A 154 -7.18 -2.24 26.29
N VAL A 155 -7.34 -3.08 25.28
CA VAL A 155 -8.18 -4.29 25.33
C VAL A 155 -7.53 -5.35 26.24
N VAL A 156 -6.21 -5.50 26.21
CA VAL A 156 -5.48 -6.47 27.02
C VAL A 156 -5.51 -6.06 28.50
N LEU A 157 -5.34 -4.78 28.82
CA LEU A 157 -5.39 -4.28 30.21
C LEU A 157 -6.78 -4.40 30.85
N GLN A 158 -7.84 -4.59 30.06
CA GLN A 158 -9.19 -4.85 30.57
C GLN A 158 -9.43 -6.32 30.91
N GLN A 159 -8.49 -7.21 30.53
CA GLN A 159 -8.63 -8.65 30.77
C GLN A 159 -8.37 -8.97 32.26
N GLN A 160 -9.27 -9.77 32.86
CA GLN A 160 -9.14 -10.15 34.25
C GLN A 160 -7.88 -11.00 34.50
N GLY A 161 -7.09 -10.62 35.50
CA GLY A 161 -5.85 -11.29 35.84
C GLY A 161 -4.61 -10.77 35.16
N VAL A 162 -4.74 -9.76 34.29
CA VAL A 162 -3.62 -9.02 33.70
C VAL A 162 -3.34 -7.80 34.58
N ASP A 163 -2.18 -7.76 35.23
CA ASP A 163 -1.74 -6.65 36.10
C ASP A 163 -1.02 -5.56 35.30
N GLY A 164 -0.47 -5.92 34.14
CA GLY A 164 0.24 -4.97 33.26
C GLY A 164 0.69 -5.62 31.95
N ILE A 165 1.31 -4.80 31.10
CA ILE A 165 1.96 -5.23 29.86
C ILE A 165 3.42 -4.84 29.97
N ASP A 166 4.28 -5.85 29.94
CA ASP A 166 5.74 -5.66 29.98
C ASP A 166 6.26 -5.27 28.60
N GLU A 167 5.99 -6.09 27.59
CA GLU A 167 6.37 -5.81 26.21
C GLU A 167 5.22 -6.09 25.23
N LEU A 168 5.10 -5.25 24.19
CA LEU A 168 4.23 -5.48 23.06
C LEU A 168 5.04 -5.26 21.78
N LYS A 169 5.20 -6.32 21.01
CA LYS A 169 5.78 -6.30 19.66
C LYS A 169 4.71 -6.68 18.66
N THR A 170 4.60 -5.91 17.60
CA THR A 170 3.74 -6.22 16.47
C THR A 170 4.55 -6.26 15.21
N ARG A 171 4.12 -7.02 14.23
CA ARG A 171 4.72 -7.02 12.89
C ARG A 171 3.67 -7.26 11.82
N MET A 172 3.81 -6.50 10.73
CA MET A 172 2.98 -6.72 9.55
C MET A 172 3.56 -7.87 8.71
N PHE A 173 2.67 -8.75 8.25
CA PHE A 173 3.00 -9.90 7.42
C PHE A 173 2.10 -9.92 6.19
N GLY A 174 2.45 -9.13 5.17
CA GLY A 174 1.55 -8.78 4.09
C GLY A 174 0.38 -7.93 4.61
N ALA A 175 -0.84 -8.36 4.33
CA ALA A 175 -2.07 -7.73 4.82
C ALA A 175 -2.46 -8.17 6.24
N LYS A 176 -1.73 -9.10 6.85
CA LYS A 176 -2.00 -9.66 8.18
C LYS A 176 -1.03 -9.12 9.22
N MET A 177 -1.42 -9.25 10.49
CA MET A 177 -0.64 -8.81 11.66
C MET A 177 -0.31 -10.02 12.53
N TYR A 178 0.88 -10.02 13.10
CA TYR A 178 1.32 -10.91 14.20
C TYR A 178 1.56 -10.06 15.43
N VAL A 179 1.18 -10.61 16.58
CA VAL A 179 1.30 -9.95 17.89
C VAL A 179 2.08 -10.86 18.82
N ASP A 180 3.19 -10.35 19.37
CA ASP A 180 3.93 -10.97 20.43
C ASP A 180 3.79 -10.05 21.67
N ILE A 181 3.12 -10.52 22.72
CA ILE A 181 2.82 -9.73 23.91
C ILE A 181 3.29 -10.43 25.17
N GLU A 182 3.92 -9.67 26.05
CA GLU A 182 4.32 -10.09 27.38
C GLU A 182 3.44 -9.38 28.40
N ILE A 183 2.68 -10.16 29.17
CA ILE A 183 1.79 -9.66 30.22
C ILE A 183 2.35 -9.95 31.58
N LEU A 184 2.01 -9.11 32.55
CA LEU A 184 2.33 -9.30 33.98
C LEU A 184 1.12 -9.92 34.68
N ALA A 185 1.36 -10.92 35.48
CA ALA A 185 0.36 -11.57 36.35
C ALA A 185 0.97 -11.97 37.71
N ASP A 186 0.12 -12.30 38.68
CA ASP A 186 0.55 -12.75 40.01
C ASP A 186 1.45 -14.01 39.90
N GLY A 187 2.67 -13.92 40.39
CA GLY A 187 3.66 -14.99 40.38
C GLY A 187 3.30 -16.22 41.22
N ASN A 188 2.29 -16.13 42.09
CA ASN A 188 1.81 -17.23 42.91
C ASN A 188 0.72 -18.08 42.28
N LEU A 189 0.30 -17.74 41.04
CA LEU A 189 -0.72 -18.50 40.32
C LEU A 189 -0.24 -19.91 39.97
N ALA A 190 -1.16 -20.87 40.03
CA ALA A 190 -0.90 -22.16 39.41
C ALA A 190 -0.75 -22.01 37.89
N LEU A 191 0.11 -22.85 37.28
CA LEU A 191 0.34 -22.82 35.84
C LEU A 191 -0.97 -22.87 35.05
N TYR A 192 -1.97 -23.61 35.51
CA TYR A 192 -3.28 -23.69 34.87
C TYR A 192 -4.01 -22.34 34.83
N ASP A 193 -3.96 -21.57 35.93
CA ASP A 193 -4.62 -20.25 35.99
C ASP A 193 -3.86 -19.21 35.17
N ALA A 194 -2.54 -19.20 35.21
CA ALA A 194 -1.71 -18.33 34.38
C ALA A 194 -1.93 -18.62 32.89
N HIS A 195 -1.99 -19.90 32.50
CA HIS A 195 -2.31 -20.29 31.11
C HIS A 195 -3.71 -19.84 30.70
N ARG A 196 -4.71 -19.93 31.60
CA ARG A 196 -6.08 -19.47 31.32
C ARG A 196 -6.14 -17.96 31.06
N ILE A 197 -5.35 -17.16 31.77
CA ILE A 197 -5.22 -15.71 31.53
C ILE A 197 -4.60 -15.46 30.14
N ALA A 198 -3.50 -16.15 29.84
CA ALA A 198 -2.85 -16.03 28.53
C ALA A 198 -3.77 -16.39 27.38
N GLU A 199 -4.54 -17.48 27.52
CA GLU A 199 -5.54 -17.91 26.51
C GLU A 199 -6.67 -16.88 26.37
N GLY A 200 -7.12 -16.27 27.48
CA GLY A 200 -8.11 -15.19 27.45
C GLY A 200 -7.60 -13.96 26.69
N VAL A 201 -6.35 -13.56 26.91
CA VAL A 201 -5.70 -12.46 26.16
C VAL A 201 -5.58 -12.80 24.69
N HIS A 202 -5.11 -14.03 24.37
CA HIS A 202 -5.00 -14.52 22.99
C HIS A 202 -6.33 -14.41 22.24
N GLN A 203 -7.39 -14.99 22.80
CA GLN A 203 -8.73 -14.96 22.20
C GLN A 203 -9.28 -13.54 22.08
N THR A 204 -9.01 -12.70 23.08
CA THR A 204 -9.46 -11.30 23.06
C THR A 204 -8.81 -10.52 21.93
N ILE A 205 -7.49 -10.70 21.69
CA ILE A 205 -6.79 -10.06 20.59
C ILE A 205 -7.33 -10.57 19.25
N GLU A 206 -7.44 -11.89 19.05
CA GLU A 206 -7.92 -12.45 17.78
C GLU A 206 -9.36 -12.04 17.45
N ASN A 207 -10.24 -11.94 18.45
CA ASN A 207 -11.63 -11.55 18.27
C ASN A 207 -11.81 -10.05 17.95
N ASN A 208 -10.99 -9.18 18.57
CA ASN A 208 -11.09 -7.73 18.37
C ASN A 208 -10.32 -7.24 17.12
N PHE A 209 -9.32 -8.01 16.66
CA PHE A 209 -8.48 -7.65 15.53
C PHE A 209 -8.49 -8.73 14.45
N PRO A 210 -9.49 -8.75 13.53
CA PRO A 210 -9.63 -9.79 12.49
C PRO A 210 -8.44 -9.89 11.52
N GLN A 211 -7.58 -8.86 11.47
CA GLN A 211 -6.32 -8.90 10.75
C GLN A 211 -5.20 -9.63 11.51
N CYS A 212 -5.37 -9.90 12.82
CA CYS A 212 -4.42 -10.69 13.58
C CYS A 212 -4.50 -12.15 13.11
N LYS A 213 -3.37 -12.66 12.61
CA LYS A 213 -3.25 -14.04 12.13
C LYS A 213 -2.74 -14.97 13.23
N HIS A 214 -1.96 -14.41 14.12
CA HIS A 214 -1.37 -15.14 15.24
C HIS A 214 -1.02 -14.18 16.37
N CYS A 215 -1.30 -14.61 17.60
CA CYS A 215 -0.93 -13.92 18.81
C CYS A 215 -0.15 -14.89 19.72
N MET A 216 1.06 -14.51 20.11
CA MET A 216 1.84 -15.18 21.13
C MET A 216 1.74 -14.38 22.42
N VAL A 217 1.35 -15.04 23.49
CA VAL A 217 1.24 -14.43 24.83
C VAL A 217 2.25 -15.08 25.76
N HIS A 218 3.17 -14.28 26.28
CA HIS A 218 4.09 -14.68 27.34
C HIS A 218 3.62 -14.09 28.66
N VAL A 219 3.68 -14.88 29.75
CA VAL A 219 3.26 -14.43 31.08
C VAL A 219 4.50 -14.27 31.97
N ASN A 220 4.76 -13.04 32.38
CA ASN A 220 5.78 -12.67 33.34
C ASN A 220 5.15 -12.45 34.72
N THR A 221 5.97 -12.55 35.76
CA THR A 221 5.54 -12.25 37.14
C THR A 221 5.78 -10.78 37.46
N ASN A 222 4.91 -10.18 38.30
CA ASN A 222 5.06 -8.79 38.76
C ASN A 222 6.18 -8.63 39.82
N GLU A 223 6.89 -9.68 40.19
CA GLU A 223 7.90 -9.67 41.27
C GLU A 223 9.35 -9.64 40.77
N LEU A 224 9.61 -8.98 39.60
CA LEU A 224 10.99 -8.77 39.12
C LEU A 224 11.46 -7.33 39.33
#